data_92093a5e38e0e8f991fc390434088325
#
_entry.id   92093a5e38e0e8f991fc390434088325
#
_cell.length_a   1.000
_cell.length_b   1.000
_cell.length_c   1.000
_cell.angle_alpha   90.00
_cell.angle_beta   90.00
_cell.angle_gamma   90.00
#
_symmetry.space_group_name_H-M   'P 1'
#
loop_
_entity.id
_entity.type
_entity.pdbx_description
1 polymer ?
#
loop_
_entity_poly.entity_id
_entity_poly.type
_entity_poly.pdbx_seq_one_letter_code
_entity_poly.pdbx_strand_id
1 'polypeptide(L)'
;MKKMAVLSLTAGLLSASTLALATPDPEDAIDYRQGIFTAIYWNFGPMGDMMKGKLDWDGKDFSRRAANVATLSTMPLEGFIPGSYSDDDSDALPAIEKNWDDFNERMTAFQESAAVLAEAAKSGDKASV
;
A
#
# COMPACT_ATOMS: atom_id res chain seq x y z
N MET A 1 -49.62 56.27 -18.40
CA MET A 1 -48.48 56.10 -17.45
C MET A 1 -48.07 54.64 -17.44
N LYS A 2 -47.03 54.28 -18.21
CA LYS A 2 -46.53 52.92 -18.36
C LYS A 2 -45.36 52.75 -17.39
N LYS A 3 -45.54 51.87 -16.38
CA LYS A 3 -44.47 51.49 -15.44
C LYS A 3 -43.62 50.39 -16.08
N MET A 4 -42.42 50.70 -16.43
CA MET A 4 -41.41 49.71 -16.86
C MET A 4 -40.80 49.04 -15.61
N ALA A 5 -41.01 47.76 -15.49
CA ALA A 5 -40.37 46.92 -14.47
C ALA A 5 -38.98 46.51 -15.02
N VAL A 6 -37.93 46.93 -14.35
CA VAL A 6 -36.53 46.49 -14.65
C VAL A 6 -36.31 45.17 -13.93
N LEU A 7 -36.17 44.09 -14.67
CA LEU A 7 -35.84 42.77 -14.14
C LEU A 7 -34.30 42.69 -14.06
N SER A 8 -33.78 42.81 -12.85
CA SER A 8 -32.34 42.61 -12.58
C SER A 8 -32.00 41.13 -12.53
N LEU A 9 -31.32 40.64 -13.53
CA LEU A 9 -30.80 39.27 -13.60
C LEU A 9 -29.46 39.20 -12.87
N THR A 10 -29.48 38.73 -11.62
CA THR A 10 -28.24 38.45 -10.86
C THR A 10 -27.69 37.11 -11.31
N ALA A 11 -26.64 37.17 -12.12
CA ALA A 11 -25.84 35.98 -12.47
C ALA A 11 -25.01 35.57 -11.25
N GLY A 12 -25.43 34.51 -10.56
CA GLY A 12 -24.63 33.87 -9.53
C GLY A 12 -23.45 33.11 -10.15
N LEU A 13 -22.22 33.61 -9.89
CA LEU A 13 -21.00 32.84 -10.17
C LEU A 13 -20.94 31.66 -9.19
N LEU A 14 -21.21 30.45 -9.67
CA LEU A 14 -20.83 29.21 -8.98
C LEU A 14 -19.29 29.09 -9.08
N SER A 15 -18.58 29.48 -8.05
CA SER A 15 -17.17 29.17 -7.88
C SER A 15 -17.06 27.66 -7.62
N ALA A 16 -16.76 26.89 -8.64
CA ALA A 16 -16.35 25.48 -8.48
C ALA A 16 -14.98 25.47 -7.80
N SER A 17 -14.95 25.31 -6.47
CA SER A 17 -13.72 25.03 -5.74
C SER A 17 -13.25 23.64 -6.14
N THR A 18 -12.30 23.56 -7.06
CA THR A 18 -11.54 22.35 -7.31
C THR A 18 -10.71 22.07 -6.06
N LEU A 19 -11.10 21.06 -5.29
CA LEU A 19 -10.25 20.47 -4.27
C LEU A 19 -9.05 19.85 -5.01
N ALA A 20 -7.95 20.63 -5.10
CA ALA A 20 -6.67 20.08 -5.47
C ALA A 20 -6.30 19.09 -4.36
N LEU A 21 -6.34 17.77 -4.65
CA LEU A 21 -5.74 16.78 -3.78
C LEU A 21 -4.25 17.12 -3.71
N ALA A 22 -3.75 17.43 -2.50
CA ALA A 22 -2.34 17.65 -2.30
C ALA A 22 -1.58 16.39 -2.74
N THR A 23 -0.58 16.57 -3.61
CA THR A 23 0.33 15.49 -3.97
C THR A 23 1.06 15.08 -2.68
N PRO A 24 1.11 13.78 -2.32
CA PRO A 24 1.86 13.36 -1.14
C PRO A 24 3.31 13.84 -1.20
N ASP A 25 3.85 14.23 -0.05
CA ASP A 25 5.26 14.59 0.07
C ASP A 25 6.12 13.33 -0.17
N PRO A 26 7.22 13.40 -0.95
CA PRO A 26 8.12 12.27 -1.15
C PRO A 26 8.68 11.67 0.14
N GLU A 27 8.99 12.46 1.14
CA GLU A 27 9.48 12.02 2.44
C GLU A 27 8.40 11.23 3.20
N ASP A 28 7.18 11.76 3.26
CA ASP A 28 6.03 11.05 3.84
C ASP A 28 5.76 9.70 3.12
N ALA A 29 5.95 9.66 1.79
CA ALA A 29 5.77 8.43 1.02
C ALA A 29 6.86 7.39 1.32
N ILE A 30 8.11 7.83 1.57
CA ILE A 30 9.21 6.97 2.02
C ILE A 30 8.86 6.37 3.39
N ASP A 31 8.50 7.18 4.35
CA ASP A 31 8.14 6.75 5.70
C ASP A 31 6.96 5.77 5.69
N TYR A 32 5.94 6.09 4.89
CA TYR A 32 4.78 5.22 4.73
C TYR A 32 5.15 3.82 4.25
N ARG A 33 5.86 3.69 3.12
CA ARG A 33 6.21 2.38 2.57
C ARG A 33 7.18 1.60 3.46
N GLN A 34 8.14 2.29 4.12
CA GLN A 34 9.05 1.66 5.08
C GLN A 34 8.32 1.13 6.30
N GLY A 35 7.34 1.89 6.82
CA GLY A 35 6.47 1.44 7.91
C GLY A 35 5.68 0.17 7.54
N ILE A 36 5.13 0.13 6.31
CA ILE A 36 4.42 -1.07 5.82
C ILE A 36 5.37 -2.26 5.68
N PHE A 37 6.56 -2.09 5.10
CA PHE A 37 7.55 -3.19 5.00
C PHE A 37 8.02 -3.66 6.38
N THR A 38 8.17 -2.77 7.34
CA THR A 38 8.45 -3.13 8.73
C THR A 38 7.34 -3.99 9.33
N ALA A 39 6.08 -3.63 9.09
CA ALA A 39 4.93 -4.41 9.54
C ALA A 39 4.84 -5.78 8.84
N ILE A 40 5.17 -5.85 7.55
CA ILE A 40 5.27 -7.11 6.81
C ILE A 40 6.35 -8.00 7.45
N TYR A 41 7.54 -7.47 7.66
CA TYR A 41 8.64 -8.21 8.29
C TYR A 41 8.30 -8.72 9.68
N TRP A 42 7.63 -7.89 10.51
CA TRP A 42 7.17 -8.26 11.85
C TRP A 42 6.23 -9.48 11.85
N ASN A 43 5.41 -9.62 10.82
CA ASN A 43 4.55 -10.78 10.67
C ASN A 43 5.26 -11.95 10.00
N PHE A 44 6.03 -11.71 8.94
CA PHE A 44 6.65 -12.77 8.13
C PHE A 44 7.83 -13.45 8.81
N GLY A 45 8.62 -12.71 9.60
CA GLY A 45 9.80 -13.24 10.30
C GLY A 45 9.49 -14.44 11.18
N PRO A 46 8.55 -14.34 12.16
CA PRO A 46 8.16 -15.46 13.00
C PRO A 46 7.58 -16.65 12.21
N MET A 47 6.87 -16.41 11.09
CA MET A 47 6.40 -17.48 10.21
C MET A 47 7.57 -18.28 9.64
N GLY A 48 8.61 -17.58 9.16
CA GLY A 48 9.83 -18.22 8.68
C GLY A 48 10.56 -19.01 9.78
N ASP A 49 10.55 -18.53 11.00
CA ASP A 49 11.16 -19.21 12.14
C ASP A 49 10.37 -20.46 12.57
N MET A 50 9.04 -20.43 12.51
CA MET A 50 8.19 -21.63 12.71
C MET A 50 8.46 -22.68 11.61
N MET A 51 8.59 -22.26 10.36
CA MET A 51 8.89 -23.19 9.25
C MET A 51 10.26 -23.86 9.42
N LYS A 52 11.25 -23.13 9.87
CA LYS A 52 12.63 -23.61 10.11
C LYS A 52 12.79 -24.37 11.43
N GLY A 53 11.75 -24.45 12.25
CA GLY A 53 11.81 -25.11 13.57
C GLY A 53 12.59 -24.33 14.64
N LYS A 54 12.81 -23.04 14.44
CA LYS A 54 13.40 -22.14 15.45
C LYS A 54 12.36 -21.68 16.49
N LEU A 55 11.11 -21.64 16.09
CA LEU A 55 9.93 -21.45 16.93
C LEU A 55 9.04 -22.68 16.81
N ASP A 56 8.33 -23.01 17.89
CA ASP A 56 7.31 -24.04 17.86
C ASP A 56 6.19 -23.68 16.87
N TRP A 57 5.65 -24.69 16.22
CA TRP A 57 4.54 -24.48 15.28
C TRP A 57 3.27 -24.07 16.05
N ASP A 58 2.74 -22.89 15.72
CA ASP A 58 1.41 -22.43 16.13
C ASP A 58 0.61 -22.08 14.88
N GLY A 59 -0.23 -22.99 14.43
CA GLY A 59 -1.00 -22.85 13.21
C GLY A 59 -1.98 -21.67 13.26
N LYS A 60 -2.51 -21.32 14.44
CA LYS A 60 -3.41 -20.17 14.61
C LYS A 60 -2.65 -18.86 14.48
N ASP A 61 -1.49 -18.72 15.11
CA ASP A 61 -0.65 -17.53 14.99
C ASP A 61 -0.10 -17.41 13.56
N PHE A 62 0.34 -18.52 12.96
CA PHE A 62 0.79 -18.54 11.56
C PHE A 62 -0.29 -18.04 10.60
N SER A 63 -1.52 -18.55 10.72
CA SER A 63 -2.67 -18.15 9.89
C SER A 63 -2.98 -16.65 10.04
N ARG A 64 -2.99 -16.15 11.28
CA ARG A 64 -3.21 -14.73 11.56
C ARG A 64 -2.13 -13.84 10.92
N ARG A 65 -0.87 -14.24 11.03
CA ARG A 65 0.28 -13.51 10.42
C ARG A 65 0.23 -13.54 8.92
N ALA A 66 -0.10 -14.68 8.32
CA ALA A 66 -0.25 -14.81 6.86
C ALA A 66 -1.35 -13.89 6.32
N ALA A 67 -2.50 -13.81 7.01
CA ALA A 67 -3.57 -12.88 6.65
C ALA A 67 -3.13 -11.41 6.75
N ASN A 68 -2.34 -11.06 7.79
CA ASN A 68 -1.78 -9.71 7.91
C ASN A 68 -0.83 -9.39 6.76
N VAL A 69 0.08 -10.31 6.40
CA VAL A 69 1.01 -10.12 5.26
C VAL A 69 0.24 -9.94 3.97
N ALA A 70 -0.80 -10.74 3.70
CA ALA A 70 -1.62 -10.59 2.51
C ALA A 70 -2.29 -9.20 2.44
N THR A 71 -2.82 -8.70 3.55
CA THR A 71 -3.40 -7.36 3.60
C THR A 71 -2.34 -6.28 3.39
N LEU A 72 -1.23 -6.36 4.11
CA LEU A 72 -0.16 -5.35 4.05
C LEU A 72 0.54 -5.33 2.69
N SER A 73 0.62 -6.45 1.98
CA SER A 73 1.29 -6.56 0.68
C SER A 73 0.68 -5.64 -0.41
N THR A 74 -0.57 -5.25 -0.25
CA THR A 74 -1.28 -4.40 -1.20
C THR A 74 -0.98 -2.90 -1.04
N MET A 75 -0.33 -2.51 0.04
CA MET A 75 -0.18 -1.10 0.42
C MET A 75 1.11 -0.42 -0.07
N PRO A 76 2.30 -1.07 -0.10
CA PRO A 76 3.56 -0.36 -0.31
C PRO A 76 3.65 0.33 -1.68
N LEU A 77 3.00 -0.22 -2.70
CA LEU A 77 3.14 0.26 -4.09
C LEU A 77 2.77 1.73 -4.25
N GLU A 78 1.74 2.20 -3.54
CA GLU A 78 1.30 3.59 -3.58
C GLU A 78 2.30 4.58 -2.96
N GLY A 79 3.23 4.10 -2.13
CA GLY A 79 4.32 4.89 -1.56
C GLY A 79 5.54 5.03 -2.48
N PHE A 80 5.52 4.45 -3.69
CA PHE A 80 6.56 4.62 -4.69
C PHE A 80 6.17 5.69 -5.69
N ILE A 81 6.33 6.95 -5.31
CA ILE A 81 5.96 8.12 -6.11
C ILE A 81 7.19 8.83 -6.67
N PRO A 82 7.07 9.62 -7.75
CA PRO A 82 8.17 10.43 -8.27
C PRO A 82 8.82 11.28 -7.18
N GLY A 83 10.16 11.33 -7.17
CA GLY A 83 10.94 12.06 -6.17
C GLY A 83 11.20 11.30 -4.86
N SER A 84 10.61 10.12 -4.66
CA SER A 84 10.80 9.30 -3.45
C SER A 84 11.86 8.19 -3.63
N TYR A 85 12.66 8.25 -4.70
CA TYR A 85 13.73 7.30 -4.98
C TYR A 85 15.09 7.94 -4.69
N SER A 86 16.02 7.13 -4.17
CA SER A 86 17.42 7.57 -3.96
C SER A 86 17.60 8.74 -3.00
N ASP A 87 16.78 8.82 -1.97
CA ASP A 87 17.02 9.66 -0.83
C ASP A 87 17.98 8.95 0.15
N ASP A 88 18.73 9.73 0.95
CA ASP A 88 19.60 9.18 2.01
C ASP A 88 18.81 8.34 3.03
N ASP A 89 17.52 8.60 3.14
CA ASP A 89 16.59 7.89 4.02
C ASP A 89 15.87 6.69 3.37
N SER A 90 16.22 6.34 2.12
CA SER A 90 15.55 5.27 1.37
C SER A 90 16.53 4.32 0.67
N ASP A 91 16.35 3.01 0.90
CA ASP A 91 17.03 1.94 0.16
C ASP A 91 16.42 1.68 -1.24
N ALA A 92 15.37 2.42 -1.63
CA ALA A 92 14.75 2.29 -2.94
C ALA A 92 15.69 2.80 -4.05
N LEU A 93 15.98 1.94 -5.02
CA LEU A 93 16.90 2.27 -6.09
C LEU A 93 16.23 3.14 -7.17
N PRO A 94 16.97 4.11 -7.77
CA PRO A 94 16.50 4.89 -8.93
C PRO A 94 16.08 4.04 -10.11
N ALA A 95 16.57 2.80 -10.18
CA ALA A 95 16.20 1.83 -11.20
C ALA A 95 14.71 1.47 -11.17
N ILE A 96 14.02 1.62 -10.04
CA ILE A 96 12.59 1.35 -9.90
C ILE A 96 11.79 2.28 -10.81
N GLU A 97 12.08 3.58 -10.78
CA GLU A 97 11.41 4.57 -11.61
C GLU A 97 11.59 4.29 -13.11
N LYS A 98 12.80 3.86 -13.49
CA LYS A 98 13.17 3.56 -14.90
C LYS A 98 12.58 2.25 -15.41
N ASN A 99 12.24 1.32 -14.50
CA ASN A 99 11.73 -0.01 -14.82
C ASN A 99 10.42 -0.26 -14.07
N TRP A 100 9.53 0.73 -14.08
CA TRP A 100 8.29 0.72 -13.32
C TRP A 100 7.41 -0.50 -13.60
N ASP A 101 7.28 -0.89 -14.87
CA ASP A 101 6.44 -2.02 -15.26
C ASP A 101 6.94 -3.35 -14.64
N ASP A 102 8.26 -3.61 -14.69
CA ASP A 102 8.87 -4.78 -14.04
C ASP A 102 8.71 -4.74 -12.51
N PHE A 103 8.89 -3.57 -11.90
CA PHE A 103 8.68 -3.41 -10.45
C PHE A 103 7.23 -3.68 -10.06
N ASN A 104 6.27 -3.11 -10.78
CA ASN A 104 4.84 -3.30 -10.55
C ASN A 104 4.43 -4.77 -10.74
N GLU A 105 4.96 -5.47 -11.75
CA GLU A 105 4.73 -6.90 -11.95
C GLU A 105 5.23 -7.73 -10.76
N ARG A 106 6.43 -7.43 -10.23
CA ARG A 106 6.98 -8.11 -9.05
C ARG A 106 6.17 -7.83 -7.80
N MET A 107 5.70 -6.62 -7.60
CA MET A 107 4.81 -6.28 -6.47
C MET A 107 3.47 -7.01 -6.59
N THR A 108 2.92 -7.13 -7.78
CA THR A 108 1.70 -7.92 -8.03
C THR A 108 1.91 -9.39 -7.71
N ALA A 109 3.01 -9.98 -8.18
CA ALA A 109 3.37 -11.38 -7.87
C ALA A 109 3.55 -11.61 -6.36
N PHE A 110 4.10 -10.64 -5.63
CA PHE A 110 4.18 -10.69 -4.16
C PHE A 110 2.78 -10.70 -3.52
N GLN A 111 1.87 -9.84 -3.96
CA GLN A 111 0.50 -9.79 -3.46
C GLN A 111 -0.25 -11.11 -3.70
N GLU A 112 -0.13 -11.67 -4.90
CA GLU A 112 -0.74 -12.95 -5.26
C GLU A 112 -0.18 -14.09 -4.40
N SER A 113 1.15 -14.15 -4.23
CA SER A 113 1.80 -15.16 -3.40
C SER A 113 1.39 -15.05 -1.93
N ALA A 114 1.28 -13.83 -1.40
CA ALA A 114 0.83 -13.58 -0.04
C ALA A 114 -0.64 -14.01 0.16
N ALA A 115 -1.50 -13.78 -0.82
CA ALA A 115 -2.90 -14.22 -0.78
C ALA A 115 -3.01 -15.76 -0.81
N VAL A 116 -2.22 -16.43 -1.65
CA VAL A 116 -2.17 -17.90 -1.72
C VAL A 116 -1.69 -18.47 -0.39
N LEU A 117 -0.63 -17.92 0.21
CA LEU A 117 -0.13 -18.33 1.52
C LEU A 117 -1.19 -18.15 2.62
N ALA A 118 -1.88 -17.01 2.63
CA ALA A 118 -2.94 -16.76 3.61
C ALA A 118 -4.10 -17.76 3.49
N GLU A 119 -4.47 -18.15 2.28
CA GLU A 119 -5.49 -19.18 2.04
C GLU A 119 -5.03 -20.54 2.53
N ALA A 120 -3.81 -20.96 2.17
CA ALA A 120 -3.24 -22.24 2.60
C ALA A 120 -3.13 -22.34 4.13
N ALA A 121 -2.77 -21.24 4.79
CA ALA A 121 -2.60 -21.17 6.24
C ALA A 121 -3.89 -21.28 7.05
N LYS A 122 -5.07 -21.17 6.43
CA LYS A 122 -6.36 -21.26 7.12
C LYS A 122 -6.59 -22.61 7.80
N SER A 123 -6.01 -23.67 7.26
CA SER A 123 -6.09 -25.01 7.88
C SER A 123 -5.37 -25.09 9.23
N GLY A 124 -4.38 -24.25 9.48
CA GLY A 124 -3.48 -24.32 10.64
C GLY A 124 -2.43 -25.43 10.54
N ASP A 125 -2.45 -26.21 9.47
CA ASP A 125 -1.55 -27.35 9.23
C ASP A 125 -0.23 -26.87 8.60
N LYS A 126 0.90 -27.23 9.22
CA LYS A 126 2.23 -26.93 8.69
C LYS A 126 2.47 -27.54 7.29
N ALA A 127 1.89 -28.70 7.02
CA ALA A 127 2.05 -29.39 5.74
C ALA A 127 1.28 -28.73 4.58
N SER A 128 0.40 -27.77 4.87
CA SER A 128 -0.43 -27.07 3.88
C SER A 128 0.21 -25.79 3.34
N VAL A 129 1.32 -25.31 3.93
CA VAL A 129 1.97 -24.04 3.64
C VAL A 129 3.40 -24.18 3.14
#